data_92f13b61f211c14543166fe6429b70d7
#
_entry.id   92f13b61f211c14543166fe6429b70d7
#
_cell.length_a   1.000
_cell.length_b   1.000
_cell.length_c   1.000
_cell.angle_alpha   90.00
_cell.angle_beta   90.00
_cell.angle_gamma   90.00
#
_symmetry.space_group_name_H-M   'P 1'
#
loop_
_entity.id
_entity.type
_entity.pdbx_description
1 polymer ?
#
loop_
_entity_poly.entity_id
_entity_poly.type
_entity_poly.pdbx_seq_one_letter_code
_entity_poly.pdbx_strand_id
1 'polypeptide(L)'
;MTIGILGGGQLGYMLALAGYPLGLHFRFLDPSPEAPVGRIATRITAQYTDRPALKKFAAGLELVTYEFENVPVEAAVFLAELVPVLPPPAALEAAQDRLTEKHLFQKLGIATTEFAAVADRDALDRAVNKIGLPAILKTCRMGYDGKGQWILRKPEDVLAAKIELPAANTAARNQSGAEGAGLNAPFLLERLVPFTRELSILAVRGRTGETAVYPLVENHHREGILRLSLAPAPQLERTLQHAAEEAARRVCDALRYVGVLAIEFFEHEGRLLANEMAPRVHNSGHWTIEGAITSQFENHLRAVVGLPLGSTSALGCSAMLNLIGEVPDPAEVLTVRDAHLHLYGKSARAGRKLGHVTLRAASPEQLASRLGELPGYFHRPEFGLDAVLGHSASARR
;
A
#
# COMPACT_ATOMS: atom_id res chain seq x y z
N MET A 1 0.62 -24.53 13.88
CA MET A 1 1.45 -23.94 12.81
C MET A 1 2.02 -22.62 13.29
N THR A 2 3.33 -22.42 13.18
CA THR A 2 4.00 -21.17 13.56
C THR A 2 4.50 -20.43 12.33
N ILE A 3 4.05 -19.20 12.16
CA ILE A 3 4.35 -18.33 11.01
C ILE A 3 5.36 -17.26 11.44
N GLY A 4 6.40 -17.08 10.65
CA GLY A 4 7.31 -15.94 10.78
C GLY A 4 6.79 -14.72 10.06
N ILE A 5 6.90 -13.53 10.65
CA ILE A 5 6.58 -12.27 9.99
C ILE A 5 7.79 -11.34 10.09
N LEU A 6 8.28 -10.85 8.94
CA LEU A 6 9.27 -9.80 8.86
C LEU A 6 8.57 -8.45 8.96
N GLY A 7 8.95 -7.66 9.95
CA GLY A 7 8.28 -6.43 10.34
C GLY A 7 7.30 -6.65 11.49
N GLY A 8 7.32 -5.74 12.44
CA GLY A 8 6.51 -5.81 13.68
C GLY A 8 5.59 -4.61 13.86
N GLY A 9 5.25 -3.92 12.77
CA GLY A 9 4.37 -2.77 12.76
C GLY A 9 2.88 -3.13 12.91
N GLN A 10 2.03 -2.17 12.56
CA GLN A 10 0.58 -2.34 12.70
C GLN A 10 -0.01 -3.42 11.77
N LEU A 11 0.57 -3.63 10.58
CA LEU A 11 0.05 -4.64 9.65
C LEU A 11 0.35 -6.04 10.20
N GLY A 12 1.57 -6.27 10.70
CA GLY A 12 1.93 -7.50 11.40
C GLY A 12 1.08 -7.76 12.64
N TYR A 13 0.79 -6.70 13.40
CA TYR A 13 -0.12 -6.77 14.56
C TYR A 13 -1.51 -7.25 14.15
N MET A 14 -2.11 -6.65 13.11
CA MET A 14 -3.44 -7.04 12.61
C MET A 14 -3.44 -8.43 11.97
N LEU A 15 -2.35 -8.84 11.30
CA LEU A 15 -2.18 -10.22 10.81
C LEU A 15 -2.25 -11.21 11.97
N ALA A 16 -1.51 -10.97 13.05
CA ALA A 16 -1.53 -11.88 14.20
C ALA A 16 -2.94 -11.95 14.83
N LEU A 17 -3.62 -10.81 15.01
CA LEU A 17 -4.99 -10.80 15.54
C LEU A 17 -5.95 -11.60 14.67
N ALA A 18 -5.85 -11.50 13.33
CA ALA A 18 -6.68 -12.28 12.40
C ALA A 18 -6.34 -13.78 12.38
N GLY A 19 -5.12 -14.14 12.73
CA GLY A 19 -4.67 -15.53 12.67
C GLY A 19 -4.88 -16.33 13.96
N TYR A 20 -4.97 -15.69 15.12
CA TYR A 20 -5.22 -16.43 16.39
C TYR A 20 -6.51 -17.24 16.37
N PRO A 21 -7.65 -16.75 15.85
CA PRO A 21 -8.86 -17.55 15.72
C PRO A 21 -8.71 -18.77 14.80
N LEU A 22 -7.73 -18.75 13.87
CA LEU A 22 -7.38 -19.87 13.00
C LEU A 22 -6.40 -20.86 13.66
N GLY A 23 -6.06 -20.67 14.95
CA GLY A 23 -5.10 -21.52 15.68
C GLY A 23 -3.64 -21.32 15.23
N LEU A 24 -3.32 -20.21 14.58
CA LEU A 24 -1.97 -19.87 14.13
C LEU A 24 -1.17 -19.23 15.27
N HIS A 25 0.13 -19.48 15.29
CA HIS A 25 1.10 -18.84 16.17
C HIS A 25 2.06 -17.98 15.36
N PHE A 26 2.60 -16.94 15.98
CA PHE A 26 3.41 -15.96 15.27
C PHE A 26 4.74 -15.72 15.97
N ARG A 27 5.79 -15.57 15.17
CA ARG A 27 7.09 -15.05 15.56
C ARG A 27 7.45 -13.89 14.65
N PHE A 28 7.92 -12.80 15.24
CA PHE A 28 8.28 -11.61 14.50
C PHE A 28 9.78 -11.36 14.55
N LEU A 29 10.31 -10.75 13.49
CA LEU A 29 11.63 -10.13 13.49
C LEU A 29 11.48 -8.68 13.05
N ASP A 30 11.93 -7.75 13.91
CA ASP A 30 11.85 -6.30 13.67
C ASP A 30 13.02 -5.60 14.34
N PRO A 31 13.67 -4.62 13.67
CA PRO A 31 14.76 -3.85 14.27
C PRO A 31 14.35 -2.99 15.47
N SER A 32 13.07 -2.60 15.55
CA SER A 32 12.57 -1.74 16.61
C SER A 32 12.25 -2.52 17.89
N PRO A 33 12.83 -2.16 19.04
CA PRO A 33 12.44 -2.73 20.32
C PRO A 33 11.04 -2.32 20.77
N GLU A 34 10.44 -1.30 20.13
CA GLU A 34 9.11 -0.78 20.44
C GLU A 34 8.04 -1.23 19.43
N ALA A 35 8.36 -2.21 18.58
CA ALA A 35 7.41 -2.71 17.58
C ALA A 35 6.11 -3.19 18.25
N PRO A 36 4.92 -2.77 17.76
CA PRO A 36 3.60 -3.07 18.34
C PRO A 36 3.35 -4.54 18.66
N VAL A 37 3.85 -5.45 17.83
CA VAL A 37 3.68 -6.89 17.96
C VAL A 37 4.31 -7.49 19.22
N GLY A 38 5.25 -6.81 19.86
CA GLY A 38 5.86 -7.26 21.12
C GLY A 38 4.87 -7.43 22.27
N ARG A 39 3.64 -6.92 22.14
CA ARG A 39 2.56 -7.06 23.13
C ARG A 39 1.75 -8.34 22.97
N ILE A 40 1.81 -8.98 21.80
CA ILE A 40 0.90 -10.10 21.46
C ILE A 40 1.65 -11.34 20.97
N ALA A 41 2.93 -11.25 20.62
CA ALA A 41 3.67 -12.39 20.08
C ALA A 41 5.16 -12.33 20.40
N THR A 42 5.86 -13.46 20.23
CA THR A 42 7.31 -13.55 20.34
C THR A 42 7.98 -12.69 19.26
N ARG A 43 8.89 -11.81 19.68
CA ARG A 43 9.66 -10.96 18.80
C ARG A 43 11.17 -11.16 19.00
N ILE A 44 11.88 -11.23 17.88
CA ILE A 44 13.34 -11.13 17.82
C ILE A 44 13.68 -9.71 17.38
N THR A 45 14.39 -8.94 18.22
CA THR A 45 14.85 -7.60 17.88
C THR A 45 16.23 -7.73 17.22
N ALA A 46 16.28 -7.54 15.90
CA ALA A 46 17.51 -7.64 15.10
C ALA A 46 17.34 -6.93 13.76
N GLN A 47 18.46 -6.50 13.16
CA GLN A 47 18.44 -5.98 11.79
C GLN A 47 18.10 -7.09 10.79
N TYR A 48 17.41 -6.71 9.70
CA TYR A 48 17.08 -7.66 8.61
C TYR A 48 18.33 -8.21 7.88
N THR A 49 19.50 -7.60 8.07
CA THR A 49 20.77 -8.04 7.52
C THR A 49 21.54 -9.01 8.44
N ASP A 50 21.07 -9.22 9.67
CA ASP A 50 21.67 -10.13 10.65
C ASP A 50 21.34 -11.59 10.34
N ARG A 51 22.18 -12.25 9.55
CA ARG A 51 21.99 -13.65 9.13
C ARG A 51 21.89 -14.63 10.29
N PRO A 52 22.69 -14.56 11.38
CA PRO A 52 22.49 -15.37 12.58
C PRO A 52 21.09 -15.20 13.20
N ALA A 53 20.61 -13.96 13.32
CA ALA A 53 19.27 -13.69 13.84
C ALA A 53 18.18 -14.22 12.89
N LEU A 54 18.36 -14.08 11.57
CA LEU A 54 17.45 -14.67 10.57
C LEU A 54 17.38 -16.21 10.65
N LYS A 55 18.51 -16.89 10.85
CA LYS A 55 18.53 -18.35 11.10
C LYS A 55 17.78 -18.73 12.37
N LYS A 56 18.01 -17.99 13.46
CA LYS A 56 17.29 -18.20 14.72
C LYS A 56 15.79 -17.93 14.55
N PHE A 57 15.44 -16.92 13.79
CA PHE A 57 14.07 -16.58 13.47
C PHE A 57 13.38 -17.69 12.68
N ALA A 58 14.03 -18.24 11.68
CA ALA A 58 13.47 -19.29 10.81
C ALA A 58 13.31 -20.66 11.51
N ALA A 59 14.07 -20.91 12.58
CA ALA A 59 14.07 -22.22 13.24
C ALA A 59 12.68 -22.63 13.76
N GLY A 60 12.13 -23.73 13.23
CA GLY A 60 10.82 -24.27 13.60
C GLY A 60 9.62 -23.46 13.08
N LEU A 61 9.81 -22.60 12.08
CA LEU A 61 8.73 -21.99 11.33
C LEU A 61 8.29 -22.89 10.18
N GLU A 62 7.02 -22.87 9.84
CA GLU A 62 6.47 -23.54 8.65
C GLU A 62 6.53 -22.65 7.41
N LEU A 63 6.49 -21.34 7.58
CA LEU A 63 6.65 -20.36 6.53
C LEU A 63 6.98 -18.97 7.10
N VAL A 64 7.42 -18.08 6.23
CA VAL A 64 7.62 -16.65 6.51
C VAL A 64 6.76 -15.80 5.57
N THR A 65 6.16 -14.75 6.11
CA THR A 65 5.58 -13.64 5.36
C THR A 65 6.20 -12.32 5.82
N TYR A 66 5.78 -11.21 5.23
CA TYR A 66 6.26 -9.88 5.62
C TYR A 66 5.11 -8.87 5.63
N GLU A 67 5.22 -7.88 6.50
CA GLU A 67 4.25 -6.79 6.62
C GLU A 67 4.76 -5.46 6.06
N PHE A 68 6.04 -5.42 5.66
CA PHE A 68 6.73 -4.21 5.25
C PHE A 68 7.49 -4.44 3.94
N GLU A 69 7.20 -3.66 2.91
CA GLU A 69 7.77 -3.82 1.57
C GLU A 69 9.25 -3.46 1.47
N ASN A 70 9.80 -2.68 2.41
CA ASN A 70 11.22 -2.31 2.41
C ASN A 70 12.11 -3.26 3.23
N VAL A 71 11.64 -4.47 3.55
CA VAL A 71 12.52 -5.55 4.01
C VAL A 71 13.54 -5.84 2.90
N PRO A 72 14.85 -5.84 3.16
CA PRO A 72 15.84 -6.14 2.12
C PRO A 72 15.53 -7.46 1.39
N VAL A 73 15.54 -7.44 0.06
CA VAL A 73 15.25 -8.62 -0.76
C VAL A 73 16.18 -9.77 -0.41
N GLU A 74 17.46 -9.47 -0.13
CA GLU A 74 18.47 -10.44 0.28
C GLU A 74 18.10 -11.20 1.56
N ALA A 75 17.39 -10.54 2.48
CA ALA A 75 16.88 -11.20 3.69
C ALA A 75 15.77 -12.20 3.36
N ALA A 76 14.85 -11.81 2.48
CA ALA A 76 13.76 -12.69 2.03
C ALA A 76 14.31 -13.87 1.19
N VAL A 77 15.28 -13.64 0.31
CA VAL A 77 15.97 -14.68 -0.46
C VAL A 77 16.72 -15.65 0.46
N PHE A 78 17.48 -15.13 1.43
CA PHE A 78 18.17 -15.98 2.40
C PHE A 78 17.21 -16.84 3.22
N LEU A 79 16.08 -16.28 3.65
CA LEU A 79 15.06 -17.05 4.38
C LEU A 79 14.40 -18.09 3.49
N ALA A 80 14.22 -17.80 2.20
CA ALA A 80 13.63 -18.76 1.24
C ALA A 80 14.49 -20.02 1.02
N GLU A 81 15.79 -19.97 1.35
CA GLU A 81 16.66 -21.15 1.39
C GLU A 81 16.37 -22.06 2.62
N LEU A 82 15.72 -21.53 3.64
CA LEU A 82 15.48 -22.23 4.92
C LEU A 82 14.03 -22.66 5.09
N VAL A 83 13.08 -21.81 4.69
CA VAL A 83 11.63 -22.01 4.83
C VAL A 83 10.90 -21.31 3.69
N PRO A 84 9.69 -21.72 3.28
CA PRO A 84 8.91 -21.00 2.29
C PRO A 84 8.69 -19.54 2.70
N VAL A 85 8.94 -18.57 1.78
CA VAL A 85 8.64 -17.16 1.95
C VAL A 85 7.51 -16.78 1.00
N LEU A 86 6.39 -16.30 1.53
CA LEU A 86 5.19 -15.94 0.79
C LEU A 86 4.63 -14.60 1.27
N PRO A 87 4.39 -13.66 0.36
CA PRO A 87 4.62 -13.72 -1.09
C PRO A 87 6.09 -13.94 -1.46
N PRO A 88 6.40 -14.38 -2.71
CA PRO A 88 7.77 -14.75 -3.06
C PRO A 88 8.71 -13.52 -3.06
N PRO A 89 10.03 -13.69 -2.80
CA PRO A 89 10.99 -12.57 -2.80
C PRO A 89 10.97 -11.71 -4.07
N ALA A 90 10.67 -12.30 -5.23
CA ALA A 90 10.53 -11.57 -6.50
C ALA A 90 9.41 -10.51 -6.46
N ALA A 91 8.39 -10.69 -5.62
CA ALA A 91 7.34 -9.70 -5.45
C ALA A 91 7.83 -8.47 -4.66
N LEU A 92 8.70 -8.68 -3.65
CA LEU A 92 9.38 -7.60 -2.95
C LEU A 92 10.31 -6.83 -3.90
N GLU A 93 11.13 -7.55 -4.67
CA GLU A 93 12.06 -6.96 -5.65
C GLU A 93 11.33 -6.08 -6.66
N ALA A 94 10.20 -6.56 -7.19
CA ALA A 94 9.39 -5.82 -8.15
C ALA A 94 8.76 -4.55 -7.56
N ALA A 95 8.37 -4.56 -6.29
CA ALA A 95 7.67 -3.44 -5.65
C ALA A 95 8.61 -2.42 -4.99
N GLN A 96 9.85 -2.80 -4.64
CA GLN A 96 10.78 -1.91 -3.95
C GLN A 96 11.38 -0.82 -4.83
N ASP A 97 11.33 -0.99 -6.15
CA ASP A 97 11.90 -0.06 -7.11
C ASP A 97 10.84 0.40 -8.12
N ARG A 98 10.52 1.70 -8.10
CA ARG A 98 9.46 2.29 -8.93
C ARG A 98 9.68 2.09 -10.44
N LEU A 99 10.93 2.06 -10.91
CA LEU A 99 11.22 1.79 -12.33
C LEU A 99 10.93 0.33 -12.67
N THR A 100 11.40 -0.59 -11.83
CA THR A 100 11.12 -2.03 -12.00
C THR A 100 9.62 -2.29 -11.99
N GLU A 101 8.90 -1.69 -11.06
CA GLU A 101 7.46 -1.78 -10.94
C GLU A 101 6.73 -1.24 -12.17
N LYS A 102 7.06 -0.03 -12.63
CA LYS A 102 6.46 0.56 -13.84
C LYS A 102 6.73 -0.26 -15.09
N HIS A 103 7.96 -0.76 -15.26
CA HIS A 103 8.28 -1.67 -16.36
C HIS A 103 7.52 -3.00 -16.29
N LEU A 104 7.30 -3.54 -15.08
CA LEU A 104 6.45 -4.71 -14.91
C LEU A 104 5.03 -4.42 -15.38
N PHE A 105 4.43 -3.31 -14.95
CA PHE A 105 3.09 -2.93 -15.41
C PHE A 105 3.02 -2.79 -16.92
N GLN A 106 3.96 -2.09 -17.54
CA GLN A 106 4.02 -1.95 -19.01
C GLN A 106 4.14 -3.32 -19.72
N LYS A 107 5.02 -4.19 -19.23
CA LYS A 107 5.21 -5.54 -19.77
C LYS A 107 3.92 -6.38 -19.72
N LEU A 108 3.10 -6.14 -18.69
CA LEU A 108 1.83 -6.81 -18.50
C LEU A 108 0.66 -6.10 -19.22
N GLY A 109 0.93 -5.05 -19.99
CA GLY A 109 -0.11 -4.28 -20.68
C GLY A 109 -1.02 -3.50 -19.74
N ILE A 110 -0.55 -3.18 -18.53
CA ILE A 110 -1.24 -2.35 -17.55
C ILE A 110 -0.80 -0.90 -17.78
N ALA A 111 -1.77 -0.02 -18.04
CA ALA A 111 -1.49 1.39 -18.30
C ALA A 111 -0.90 2.08 -17.06
N THR A 112 0.12 2.92 -17.30
CA THR A 112 0.76 3.77 -16.29
C THR A 112 0.79 5.21 -16.78
N THR A 113 1.14 6.15 -15.90
CA THR A 113 1.55 7.48 -16.33
C THR A 113 2.79 7.38 -17.21
N GLU A 114 3.01 8.36 -18.10
CA GLU A 114 4.27 8.47 -18.83
C GLU A 114 5.42 8.76 -17.86
N PHE A 115 6.53 8.04 -18.00
CA PHE A 115 7.65 8.17 -17.08
C PHE A 115 9.01 8.06 -17.79
N ALA A 116 10.04 8.53 -17.10
CA ALA A 116 11.43 8.38 -17.53
C ALA A 116 12.37 8.19 -16.32
N ALA A 117 13.39 7.37 -16.51
CA ALA A 117 14.47 7.19 -15.55
C ALA A 117 15.36 8.44 -15.49
N VAL A 118 15.74 8.86 -14.28
CA VAL A 118 16.57 10.02 -14.03
C VAL A 118 17.76 9.61 -13.18
N ALA A 119 18.93 9.48 -13.81
CA ALA A 119 20.17 9.09 -13.15
C ALA A 119 20.97 10.28 -12.60
N ASP A 120 20.87 11.43 -13.27
CA ASP A 120 21.64 12.64 -12.99
C ASP A 120 20.92 13.90 -13.49
N ARG A 121 21.55 15.06 -13.33
CA ARG A 121 20.99 16.36 -13.73
C ARG A 121 20.69 16.47 -15.22
N ASP A 122 21.58 15.94 -16.09
CA ASP A 122 21.37 15.94 -17.53
C ASP A 122 20.23 15.01 -17.95
N ALA A 123 20.07 13.88 -17.25
CA ALA A 123 18.97 12.96 -17.46
C ALA A 123 17.63 13.61 -17.07
N LEU A 124 17.60 14.44 -16.01
CA LEU A 124 16.40 15.21 -15.65
C LEU A 124 15.99 16.17 -16.77
N ASP A 125 16.95 16.91 -17.37
CA ASP A 125 16.64 17.81 -18.49
C ASP A 125 16.05 17.06 -19.69
N ARG A 126 16.65 15.93 -20.04
CA ARG A 126 16.13 15.08 -21.12
C ARG A 126 14.73 14.53 -20.80
N ALA A 127 14.52 14.11 -19.57
CA ALA A 127 13.22 13.61 -19.11
C ALA A 127 12.14 14.68 -19.13
N VAL A 128 12.45 15.90 -18.66
CA VAL A 128 11.53 17.05 -18.71
C VAL A 128 11.22 17.45 -20.15
N ASN A 129 12.22 17.46 -21.04
CA ASN A 129 11.99 17.74 -22.45
C ASN A 129 11.09 16.70 -23.14
N LYS A 130 11.16 15.43 -22.70
CA LYS A 130 10.34 14.34 -23.24
C LYS A 130 8.92 14.35 -22.68
N ILE A 131 8.78 14.45 -21.36
CA ILE A 131 7.48 14.31 -20.65
C ILE A 131 6.74 15.63 -20.60
N GLY A 132 7.44 16.76 -20.50
CA GLY A 132 6.88 18.08 -20.26
C GLY A 132 6.58 18.36 -18.79
N LEU A 133 6.06 19.56 -18.52
CA LEU A 133 5.56 20.01 -17.23
C LEU A 133 4.04 20.20 -17.30
N PRO A 134 3.29 20.00 -16.22
CA PRO A 134 3.78 19.61 -14.89
C PRO A 134 4.17 18.13 -14.79
N ALA A 135 5.18 17.84 -13.95
CA ALA A 135 5.69 16.51 -13.71
C ALA A 135 5.99 16.30 -12.21
N ILE A 136 6.24 15.07 -11.82
CA ILE A 136 6.65 14.72 -10.46
C ILE A 136 7.93 13.89 -10.51
N LEU A 137 8.96 14.37 -9.82
CA LEU A 137 10.21 13.63 -9.62
C LEU A 137 10.08 12.83 -8.33
N LYS A 138 10.41 11.54 -8.39
CA LYS A 138 10.31 10.63 -7.24
C LYS A 138 11.61 9.86 -7.06
N THR A 139 12.01 9.58 -5.81
CA THR A 139 13.04 8.57 -5.56
C THR A 139 12.53 7.19 -5.99
N CYS A 140 13.39 6.38 -6.63
CA CYS A 140 12.99 5.03 -7.05
C CYS A 140 12.77 4.08 -5.86
N ARG A 141 13.50 4.28 -4.77
CA ARG A 141 13.47 3.43 -3.57
C ARG A 141 13.20 4.24 -2.32
N MET A 142 12.71 3.58 -1.26
CA MET A 142 12.52 4.13 0.09
C MET A 142 11.54 5.31 0.17
N GLY A 143 10.80 5.62 -0.90
CA GLY A 143 9.73 6.62 -0.88
C GLY A 143 8.45 6.04 -0.28
N TYR A 144 7.83 6.75 0.68
CA TYR A 144 6.54 6.38 1.28
C TYR A 144 5.84 7.63 1.83
N ASP A 145 4.52 7.59 1.91
CA ASP A 145 3.70 8.68 2.47
C ASP A 145 4.13 10.07 1.94
N GLY A 146 4.33 10.21 0.62
CA GLY A 146 4.73 11.46 -0.05
C GLY A 146 6.20 11.88 0.09
N LYS A 147 7.02 11.14 0.82
CA LYS A 147 8.45 11.44 0.98
C LYS A 147 9.25 11.09 -0.27
N GLY A 148 10.28 11.89 -0.56
CA GLY A 148 11.12 11.70 -1.73
C GLY A 148 10.40 12.03 -3.05
N GLN A 149 9.52 13.03 -3.03
CA GLN A 149 8.77 13.48 -4.20
C GLN A 149 8.83 15.00 -4.32
N TRP A 150 9.02 15.50 -5.54
CA TRP A 150 9.07 16.93 -5.89
C TRP A 150 8.15 17.19 -7.06
N ILE A 151 7.17 18.07 -6.87
CA ILE A 151 6.26 18.48 -7.94
C ILE A 151 6.94 19.60 -8.74
N LEU A 152 7.13 19.38 -10.03
CA LEU A 152 7.77 20.29 -10.97
C LEU A 152 6.67 20.92 -11.86
N ARG A 153 6.27 22.16 -11.57
CA ARG A 153 5.23 22.89 -12.33
C ARG A 153 5.83 23.80 -13.39
N LYS A 154 7.03 24.31 -13.13
CA LYS A 154 7.69 25.34 -13.93
C LYS A 154 9.21 25.11 -13.94
N PRO A 155 9.95 25.73 -14.86
CA PRO A 155 11.41 25.54 -14.98
C PRO A 155 12.20 25.81 -13.69
N GLU A 156 11.75 26.74 -12.86
CA GLU A 156 12.42 27.06 -11.59
C GLU A 156 12.37 25.88 -10.62
N ASP A 157 11.27 25.12 -10.62
CA ASP A 157 11.12 23.90 -9.79
C ASP A 157 12.11 22.83 -10.23
N VAL A 158 12.38 22.73 -11.56
CA VAL A 158 13.38 21.80 -12.12
C VAL A 158 14.78 22.18 -11.63
N LEU A 159 15.11 23.48 -11.63
CA LEU A 159 16.39 23.97 -11.12
C LEU A 159 16.58 23.66 -9.64
N ALA A 160 15.53 23.84 -8.82
CA ALA A 160 15.57 23.50 -7.41
C ALA A 160 15.76 21.98 -7.19
N ALA A 161 15.02 21.15 -7.92
CA ALA A 161 15.16 19.69 -7.83
C ALA A 161 16.55 19.17 -8.24
N LYS A 162 17.24 19.85 -9.13
CA LYS A 162 18.64 19.50 -9.54
C LYS A 162 19.63 19.51 -8.37
N ILE A 163 19.35 20.26 -7.29
CA ILE A 163 20.23 20.33 -6.12
C ILE A 163 20.28 18.97 -5.42
N GLU A 164 19.15 18.24 -5.41
CA GLU A 164 19.03 16.92 -4.80
C GLU A 164 19.66 15.79 -5.67
N LEU A 165 19.95 16.08 -6.93
CA LEU A 165 20.47 15.09 -7.87
C LEU A 165 22.01 15.09 -7.91
N PRO A 166 22.64 13.92 -8.08
CA PRO A 166 24.06 13.85 -8.32
C PRO A 166 24.44 14.63 -9.58
N ALA A 167 25.63 15.22 -9.59
CA ALA A 167 26.20 15.80 -10.80
C ALA A 167 26.33 14.72 -11.88
N ALA A 168 26.28 15.12 -13.17
CA ALA A 168 26.37 14.21 -14.30
C ALA A 168 27.57 13.26 -14.17
N ASN A 169 27.30 11.96 -14.17
CA ASN A 169 28.34 10.95 -14.02
C ASN A 169 28.89 10.58 -15.41
N THR A 170 29.98 11.22 -15.80
CA THR A 170 30.66 10.97 -17.09
C THR A 170 31.23 9.55 -17.21
N ALA A 171 31.47 8.86 -16.09
CA ALA A 171 32.00 7.49 -16.07
C ALA A 171 30.98 6.42 -16.45
N ALA A 172 29.69 6.64 -16.18
CA ALA A 172 28.62 5.68 -16.50
C ALA A 172 28.23 5.68 -17.99
N ARG A 173 28.57 6.73 -18.73
CA ARG A 173 28.29 6.83 -20.21
C ARG A 173 28.99 5.79 -21.06
N ASN A 174 30.08 5.19 -20.59
CA ASN A 174 30.93 4.29 -21.38
C ASN A 174 30.69 2.79 -21.15
N GLN A 175 29.76 2.39 -20.25
CA GLN A 175 29.59 0.98 -19.87
C GLN A 175 28.19 0.38 -20.14
N SER A 176 27.24 1.16 -20.63
CA SER A 176 25.90 0.61 -20.89
C SER A 176 25.39 1.02 -22.25
N GLY A 177 25.15 0.03 -23.12
CA GLY A 177 24.24 0.20 -24.25
C GLY A 177 22.90 0.73 -23.75
N ALA A 178 22.21 1.52 -24.56
CA ALA A 178 21.07 2.38 -24.21
C ALA A 178 19.91 1.71 -23.45
N GLU A 179 19.85 0.39 -23.38
CA GLU A 179 18.74 -0.36 -22.75
C GLU A 179 18.98 -0.74 -21.27
N GLY A 180 20.21 -0.79 -20.77
CA GLY A 180 20.52 -1.20 -19.39
C GLY A 180 20.67 -0.07 -18.37
N ALA A 181 20.89 1.17 -18.83
CA ALA A 181 21.15 2.33 -17.95
C ALA A 181 19.92 2.84 -17.18
N GLY A 182 18.71 2.42 -17.58
CA GLY A 182 17.45 2.88 -16.98
C GLY A 182 17.08 2.21 -15.66
N LEU A 183 17.45 0.93 -15.49
CA LEU A 183 16.97 0.11 -14.39
C LEU A 183 17.58 0.42 -13.00
N ASN A 184 18.71 1.15 -12.94
CA ASN A 184 19.38 1.51 -11.70
C ASN A 184 19.42 3.04 -11.44
N ALA A 185 18.53 3.80 -12.06
CA ALA A 185 18.45 5.23 -11.81
C ALA A 185 17.90 5.51 -10.42
N PRO A 186 18.49 6.47 -9.66
CA PRO A 186 18.03 6.78 -8.31
C PRO A 186 16.66 7.49 -8.27
N PHE A 187 16.24 8.08 -9.41
CA PHE A 187 15.00 8.84 -9.53
C PHE A 187 14.19 8.47 -10.78
N LEU A 188 12.92 8.73 -10.70
CA LEU A 188 11.92 8.59 -11.75
C LEU A 188 11.21 9.93 -11.93
N LEU A 189 11.08 10.41 -13.16
CA LEU A 189 10.18 11.51 -13.51
C LEU A 189 8.91 10.95 -14.10
N GLU A 190 7.75 11.37 -13.60
CA GLU A 190 6.44 11.01 -14.13
C GLU A 190 5.65 12.25 -14.53
N ARG A 191 4.82 12.12 -15.57
CA ARG A 191 3.81 13.14 -15.89
C ARG A 191 2.86 13.29 -14.70
N LEU A 192 2.62 14.51 -14.26
CA LEU A 192 1.59 14.80 -13.25
C LEU A 192 0.21 14.68 -13.93
N VAL A 193 -0.57 13.69 -13.49
CA VAL A 193 -1.88 13.39 -14.06
C VAL A 193 -2.97 14.19 -13.33
N PRO A 194 -3.84 14.92 -14.03
CA PRO A 194 -5.04 15.50 -13.44
C PRO A 194 -6.11 14.39 -13.27
N PHE A 195 -5.94 13.57 -12.23
CA PHE A 195 -6.85 12.45 -11.98
C PHE A 195 -8.18 12.95 -11.35
N THR A 196 -9.24 12.20 -11.60
CA THR A 196 -10.56 12.41 -11.00
C THR A 196 -10.62 11.82 -9.59
N ARG A 197 -10.07 10.61 -9.41
CA ARG A 197 -10.05 9.87 -8.15
C ARG A 197 -8.79 9.05 -8.01
N GLU A 198 -8.39 8.78 -6.78
CA GLU A 198 -7.43 7.75 -6.44
C GLU A 198 -8.19 6.49 -6.02
N LEU A 199 -7.87 5.36 -6.63
CA LEU A 199 -8.53 4.08 -6.41
C LEU A 199 -7.49 3.03 -6.01
N SER A 200 -7.91 2.01 -5.25
CA SER A 200 -7.08 0.83 -5.01
C SER A 200 -7.88 -0.44 -5.08
N ILE A 201 -7.25 -1.51 -5.58
CA ILE A 201 -7.79 -2.85 -5.58
C ILE A 201 -6.95 -3.74 -4.67
N LEU A 202 -7.62 -4.65 -3.95
CA LEU A 202 -6.94 -5.72 -3.24
C LEU A 202 -7.34 -7.05 -3.88
N ALA A 203 -6.32 -7.83 -4.25
CA ALA A 203 -6.49 -9.20 -4.71
C ALA A 203 -5.79 -10.15 -3.75
N VAL A 204 -6.36 -11.31 -3.53
CA VAL A 204 -5.70 -12.39 -2.80
C VAL A 204 -5.60 -13.61 -3.72
N ARG A 205 -4.42 -14.22 -3.77
CA ARG A 205 -4.16 -15.44 -4.54
C ARG A 205 -3.65 -16.54 -3.62
N GLY A 206 -4.31 -17.67 -3.66
CA GLY A 206 -3.94 -18.86 -2.90
C GLY A 206 -2.81 -19.67 -3.57
N ARG A 207 -2.36 -20.71 -2.89
CA ARG A 207 -1.25 -21.58 -3.36
C ARG A 207 -1.58 -22.38 -4.61
N THR A 208 -2.86 -22.68 -4.84
CA THR A 208 -3.33 -23.43 -6.02
C THR A 208 -3.60 -22.53 -7.22
N GLY A 209 -3.48 -21.20 -7.04
CA GLY A 209 -3.68 -20.18 -8.07
C GLY A 209 -5.08 -19.57 -8.09
N GLU A 210 -6.00 -20.00 -7.23
CA GLU A 210 -7.29 -19.36 -7.06
C GLU A 210 -7.12 -17.91 -6.62
N THR A 211 -7.94 -17.02 -7.16
CA THR A 211 -7.87 -15.58 -6.87
C THR A 211 -9.23 -15.06 -6.46
N ALA A 212 -9.29 -14.32 -5.37
CA ALA A 212 -10.46 -13.54 -4.96
C ALA A 212 -10.07 -12.05 -4.91
N VAL A 213 -11.00 -11.17 -5.29
CA VAL A 213 -10.73 -9.74 -5.41
C VAL A 213 -11.77 -8.97 -4.63
N TYR A 214 -11.33 -7.99 -3.85
CA TYR A 214 -12.21 -7.05 -3.15
C TYR A 214 -12.74 -5.98 -4.11
N PRO A 215 -13.87 -5.33 -3.79
CA PRO A 215 -14.30 -4.16 -4.53
C PRO A 215 -13.22 -3.08 -4.56
N LEU A 216 -13.18 -2.29 -5.64
CA LEU A 216 -12.36 -1.08 -5.69
C LEU A 216 -12.72 -0.14 -4.55
N VAL A 217 -11.70 0.51 -4.01
CA VAL A 217 -11.77 1.45 -2.90
C VAL A 217 -11.38 2.82 -3.40
N GLU A 218 -12.16 3.85 -3.09
CA GLU A 218 -11.77 5.23 -3.31
C GLU A 218 -10.95 5.73 -2.12
N ASN A 219 -9.81 6.34 -2.43
CA ASN A 219 -8.85 6.80 -1.44
C ASN A 219 -8.67 8.32 -1.51
N HIS A 220 -8.63 8.96 -0.35
CA HIS A 220 -8.39 10.38 -0.21
C HIS A 220 -7.08 10.60 0.54
N HIS A 221 -6.05 11.04 -0.19
CA HIS A 221 -4.75 11.38 0.37
C HIS A 221 -4.65 12.89 0.63
N ARG A 222 -3.97 13.24 1.70
CA ARG A 222 -3.54 14.59 1.98
C ARG A 222 -2.07 14.59 2.32
N GLU A 223 -1.29 15.40 1.60
CA GLU A 223 0.18 15.44 1.76
C GLU A 223 0.84 14.05 1.62
N GLY A 224 0.32 13.24 0.68
CA GLY A 224 0.79 11.86 0.45
C GLY A 224 0.37 10.84 1.50
N ILE A 225 -0.41 11.22 2.52
CA ILE A 225 -0.87 10.30 3.58
C ILE A 225 -2.35 9.99 3.36
N LEU A 226 -2.70 8.70 3.29
CA LEU A 226 -4.08 8.25 3.21
C LEU A 226 -4.84 8.68 4.47
N ARG A 227 -5.93 9.43 4.29
CA ARG A 227 -6.80 9.93 5.38
C ARG A 227 -8.11 9.17 5.46
N LEU A 228 -8.73 8.93 4.31
CA LEU A 228 -10.04 8.31 4.19
C LEU A 228 -10.05 7.30 3.05
N SER A 229 -10.69 6.17 3.25
CA SER A 229 -11.04 5.21 2.20
C SER A 229 -12.54 4.94 2.22
N LEU A 230 -13.17 4.89 1.06
CA LEU A 230 -14.58 4.55 0.88
C LEU A 230 -14.69 3.24 0.11
N ALA A 231 -15.40 2.26 0.64
CA ALA A 231 -15.51 0.93 0.07
C ALA A 231 -16.95 0.37 0.13
N PRO A 232 -17.48 -0.18 -0.98
CA PRO A 232 -16.98 -0.04 -2.34
C PRO A 232 -16.88 1.41 -2.78
N ALA A 233 -15.99 1.72 -3.75
CA ALA A 233 -15.86 3.06 -4.30
C ALA A 233 -17.22 3.58 -4.80
N PRO A 234 -17.66 4.79 -4.37
CA PRO A 234 -18.96 5.31 -4.77
C PRO A 234 -19.09 5.52 -6.28
N GLN A 235 -20.27 5.29 -6.83
CA GLN A 235 -20.61 5.57 -8.26
C GLN A 235 -19.55 4.99 -9.24
N LEU A 236 -19.01 3.81 -8.94
CA LEU A 236 -18.01 3.16 -9.76
C LEU A 236 -18.62 2.48 -10.98
N GLU A 237 -18.06 2.73 -12.15
CA GLU A 237 -18.39 2.00 -13.35
C GLU A 237 -17.85 0.56 -13.30
N ARG A 238 -18.65 -0.41 -13.73
CA ARG A 238 -18.26 -1.83 -13.76
C ARG A 238 -17.02 -2.08 -14.61
N THR A 239 -16.83 -1.30 -15.67
CA THR A 239 -15.66 -1.37 -16.55
C THR A 239 -14.35 -1.10 -15.81
N LEU A 240 -14.33 -0.14 -14.88
CA LEU A 240 -13.17 0.15 -14.04
C LEU A 240 -12.87 -0.98 -13.05
N GLN A 241 -13.92 -1.54 -12.42
CA GLN A 241 -13.78 -2.70 -11.55
C GLN A 241 -13.11 -3.86 -12.29
N HIS A 242 -13.62 -4.23 -13.48
CA HIS A 242 -13.07 -5.32 -14.29
C HIS A 242 -11.64 -5.03 -14.76
N ALA A 243 -11.33 -3.79 -15.15
CA ALA A 243 -9.97 -3.41 -15.54
C ALA A 243 -8.98 -3.57 -14.39
N ALA A 244 -9.37 -3.16 -13.17
CA ALA A 244 -8.53 -3.33 -11.98
C ALA A 244 -8.35 -4.80 -11.59
N GLU A 245 -9.42 -5.61 -11.66
CA GLU A 245 -9.36 -7.05 -11.39
C GLU A 245 -8.41 -7.75 -12.36
N GLU A 246 -8.50 -7.42 -13.64
CA GLU A 246 -7.66 -8.01 -14.68
C GLU A 246 -6.18 -7.60 -14.47
N ALA A 247 -5.91 -6.33 -14.14
CA ALA A 247 -4.58 -5.87 -13.81
C ALA A 247 -3.99 -6.63 -12.61
N ALA A 248 -4.77 -6.80 -11.55
CA ALA A 248 -4.33 -7.52 -10.36
C ALA A 248 -4.05 -9.00 -10.66
N ARG A 249 -4.90 -9.68 -11.46
CA ARG A 249 -4.66 -11.06 -11.88
C ARG A 249 -3.36 -11.20 -12.67
N ARG A 250 -3.12 -10.32 -13.66
CA ARG A 250 -1.88 -10.35 -14.47
C ARG A 250 -0.64 -10.21 -13.61
N VAL A 251 -0.64 -9.30 -12.62
CA VAL A 251 0.48 -9.15 -11.69
C VAL A 251 0.64 -10.39 -10.82
N CYS A 252 -0.44 -10.91 -10.25
CA CYS A 252 -0.42 -12.11 -9.43
C CYS A 252 0.13 -13.32 -10.20
N ASP A 253 -0.27 -13.50 -11.45
CA ASP A 253 0.18 -14.62 -12.27
C ASP A 253 1.66 -14.47 -12.67
N ALA A 254 2.07 -13.27 -13.12
CA ALA A 254 3.44 -12.99 -13.52
C ALA A 254 4.44 -13.22 -12.36
N LEU A 255 4.06 -12.86 -11.14
CA LEU A 255 4.90 -13.01 -9.95
C LEU A 255 4.70 -14.36 -9.24
N ARG A 256 3.83 -15.25 -9.71
CA ARG A 256 3.41 -16.46 -8.98
C ARG A 256 3.05 -16.15 -7.53
N TYR A 257 2.31 -15.07 -7.40
CA TYR A 257 2.00 -14.45 -6.11
C TYR A 257 1.18 -15.38 -5.22
N VAL A 258 1.43 -15.33 -3.91
CA VAL A 258 0.58 -15.99 -2.89
C VAL A 258 0.41 -15.05 -1.72
N GLY A 259 -0.82 -14.70 -1.37
CA GLY A 259 -1.15 -13.71 -0.35
C GLY A 259 -1.99 -12.56 -0.91
N VAL A 260 -2.10 -11.47 -0.16
CA VAL A 260 -2.77 -10.24 -0.58
C VAL A 260 -1.80 -9.33 -1.30
N LEU A 261 -2.22 -8.84 -2.47
CA LEU A 261 -1.59 -7.78 -3.27
C LEU A 261 -2.54 -6.59 -3.32
N ALA A 262 -2.01 -5.38 -3.15
CA ALA A 262 -2.74 -4.15 -3.46
C ALA A 262 -2.12 -3.45 -4.67
N ILE A 263 -2.96 -2.83 -5.51
CA ILE A 263 -2.52 -1.95 -6.60
C ILE A 263 -3.30 -0.65 -6.47
N GLU A 264 -2.57 0.46 -6.48
CA GLU A 264 -3.13 1.81 -6.50
C GLU A 264 -3.20 2.35 -7.92
N PHE A 265 -4.30 3.04 -8.22
CA PHE A 265 -4.58 3.60 -9.54
C PHE A 265 -5.03 5.05 -9.43
N PHE A 266 -4.72 5.82 -10.46
CA PHE A 266 -5.41 7.06 -10.78
C PHE A 266 -6.52 6.78 -11.79
N GLU A 267 -7.72 7.27 -11.53
CA GLU A 267 -8.77 7.35 -12.55
C GLU A 267 -8.59 8.65 -13.33
N HIS A 268 -8.33 8.51 -14.63
CA HIS A 268 -8.12 9.62 -15.53
C HIS A 268 -8.87 9.37 -16.84
N GLU A 269 -9.76 10.28 -17.22
CA GLU A 269 -10.57 10.19 -18.45
C GLU A 269 -11.30 8.83 -18.59
N GLY A 270 -11.88 8.32 -17.48
CA GLY A 270 -12.60 7.05 -17.45
C GLY A 270 -11.73 5.80 -17.60
N ARG A 271 -10.41 5.91 -17.38
CA ARG A 271 -9.44 4.81 -17.43
C ARG A 271 -8.61 4.74 -16.15
N LEU A 272 -8.06 3.56 -15.89
CA LEU A 272 -7.14 3.35 -14.77
C LEU A 272 -5.69 3.47 -15.25
N LEU A 273 -4.90 4.24 -14.51
CA LEU A 273 -3.43 4.31 -14.65
C LEU A 273 -2.81 3.79 -13.36
N ALA A 274 -2.07 2.68 -13.42
CA ALA A 274 -1.41 2.12 -12.26
C ALA A 274 -0.32 3.08 -11.71
N ASN A 275 -0.44 3.39 -10.41
CA ASN A 275 0.52 4.20 -9.70
C ASN A 275 1.60 3.35 -9.04
N GLU A 276 1.23 2.50 -8.09
CA GLU A 276 2.16 1.63 -7.37
C GLU A 276 1.45 0.35 -6.89
N MET A 277 2.22 -0.66 -6.48
CA MET A 277 1.69 -1.86 -5.83
C MET A 277 2.32 -2.08 -4.46
N ALA A 278 1.58 -2.73 -3.59
CA ALA A 278 2.10 -3.21 -2.30
C ALA A 278 1.97 -4.74 -2.25
N PRO A 279 3.10 -5.47 -2.15
CA PRO A 279 3.10 -6.93 -2.14
C PRO A 279 2.77 -7.49 -0.74
N ARG A 280 1.74 -6.97 -0.10
CA ARG A 280 1.32 -7.23 1.27
C ARG A 280 -0.11 -6.74 1.52
N VAL A 281 -0.63 -7.02 2.72
CA VAL A 281 -1.84 -6.34 3.20
C VAL A 281 -1.64 -4.82 3.19
N HIS A 282 -2.70 -4.06 2.89
CA HIS A 282 -2.59 -2.63 2.61
C HIS A 282 -3.51 -1.78 3.49
N ASN A 283 -3.11 -0.52 3.73
CA ASN A 283 -3.87 0.42 4.54
C ASN A 283 -5.27 0.70 3.96
N SER A 284 -5.39 0.82 2.65
CA SER A 284 -6.71 1.01 2.00
C SER A 284 -7.64 -0.20 2.14
N GLY A 285 -7.14 -1.33 2.64
CA GLY A 285 -7.92 -2.54 2.92
C GLY A 285 -8.32 -2.72 4.38
N HIS A 286 -8.03 -1.77 5.28
CA HIS A 286 -8.38 -1.93 6.71
C HIS A 286 -9.89 -2.00 6.94
N TRP A 287 -10.69 -1.34 6.09
CA TRP A 287 -12.14 -1.43 6.11
C TRP A 287 -12.67 -2.88 6.05
N THR A 288 -11.88 -3.79 5.48
CA THR A 288 -12.30 -5.19 5.31
C THR A 288 -12.46 -5.94 6.64
N ILE A 289 -11.94 -5.43 7.75
CA ILE A 289 -12.08 -6.05 9.07
C ILE A 289 -13.55 -6.12 9.45
N GLU A 290 -14.29 -5.03 9.29
CA GLU A 290 -15.72 -4.93 9.61
C GLU A 290 -16.60 -4.95 8.34
N GLY A 291 -16.07 -4.47 7.22
CA GLY A 291 -16.83 -4.19 6.01
C GLY A 291 -16.82 -5.28 4.96
N ALA A 292 -16.08 -6.37 5.12
CA ALA A 292 -16.09 -7.54 4.23
C ALA A 292 -16.43 -8.82 4.99
N ILE A 293 -16.91 -9.85 4.26
CA ILE A 293 -17.18 -11.17 4.87
C ILE A 293 -15.91 -11.76 5.45
N THR A 294 -14.78 -11.64 4.73
CA THR A 294 -13.46 -12.07 5.21
C THR A 294 -12.48 -10.92 5.03
N SER A 295 -11.76 -10.56 6.09
CA SER A 295 -10.79 -9.46 6.03
C SER A 295 -9.59 -9.79 5.15
N GLN A 296 -8.91 -8.76 4.64
CA GLN A 296 -7.64 -8.92 3.92
C GLN A 296 -6.60 -9.67 4.77
N PHE A 297 -6.60 -9.44 6.08
CA PHE A 297 -5.64 -10.06 7.00
C PHE A 297 -5.87 -11.57 7.11
N GLU A 298 -7.11 -11.98 7.31
CA GLU A 298 -7.48 -13.40 7.35
C GLU A 298 -7.25 -14.06 6.00
N ASN A 299 -7.67 -13.43 4.90
CA ASN A 299 -7.46 -13.97 3.56
C ASN A 299 -5.98 -14.08 3.20
N HIS A 300 -5.13 -13.12 3.61
CA HIS A 300 -3.68 -13.23 3.45
C HIS A 300 -3.14 -14.49 4.15
N LEU A 301 -3.53 -14.71 5.40
CA LEU A 301 -3.12 -15.87 6.17
C LEU A 301 -3.65 -17.17 5.56
N ARG A 302 -4.93 -17.24 5.18
CA ARG A 302 -5.50 -18.40 4.49
C ARG A 302 -4.70 -18.74 3.23
N ALA A 303 -4.39 -17.74 2.42
CA ALA A 303 -3.60 -17.90 1.20
C ALA A 303 -2.22 -18.48 1.49
N VAL A 304 -1.45 -17.86 2.41
CA VAL A 304 -0.06 -18.27 2.68
C VAL A 304 0.04 -19.62 3.41
N VAL A 305 -0.98 -20.04 4.16
CA VAL A 305 -0.99 -21.36 4.81
C VAL A 305 -1.63 -22.45 3.94
N GLY A 306 -2.27 -22.09 2.81
CA GLY A 306 -2.90 -23.03 1.89
C GLY A 306 -4.32 -23.44 2.31
N LEU A 307 -5.02 -22.59 3.06
CA LEU A 307 -6.45 -22.76 3.35
C LEU A 307 -7.29 -22.15 2.20
N PRO A 308 -8.54 -22.61 2.02
CA PRO A 308 -9.47 -22.00 1.05
C PRO A 308 -9.67 -20.51 1.34
N LEU A 309 -9.69 -19.70 0.28
CA LEU A 309 -9.96 -18.27 0.39
C LEU A 309 -11.39 -18.01 0.89
N GLY A 310 -11.53 -17.01 1.74
CA GLY A 310 -12.84 -16.53 2.18
C GLY A 310 -13.43 -15.53 1.19
N SER A 311 -14.74 -15.31 1.26
CA SER A 311 -15.45 -14.35 0.42
C SER A 311 -14.94 -12.92 0.66
N THR A 312 -14.68 -12.21 -0.43
CA THR A 312 -14.26 -10.81 -0.45
C THR A 312 -15.42 -9.81 -0.56
N SER A 313 -16.66 -10.32 -0.54
CA SER A 313 -17.85 -9.48 -0.68
C SER A 313 -17.98 -8.46 0.43
N ALA A 314 -18.31 -7.22 0.05
CA ALA A 314 -18.57 -6.15 1.01
C ALA A 314 -19.91 -6.36 1.75
N LEU A 315 -19.94 -5.94 3.01
CA LEU A 315 -21.11 -5.92 3.87
C LEU A 315 -21.71 -4.50 3.92
N GLY A 316 -22.29 -4.07 2.79
CA GLY A 316 -22.79 -2.69 2.61
C GLY A 316 -21.68 -1.72 2.23
N CYS A 317 -21.74 -0.49 2.77
CA CYS A 317 -20.77 0.57 2.55
C CYS A 317 -19.91 0.80 3.79
N SER A 318 -18.63 1.07 3.59
CA SER A 318 -17.68 1.34 4.68
C SER A 318 -16.85 2.59 4.41
N ALA A 319 -16.51 3.29 5.48
CA ALA A 319 -15.50 4.34 5.47
C ALA A 319 -14.42 4.00 6.50
N MET A 320 -13.15 4.05 6.10
CA MET A 320 -12.00 3.89 6.99
C MET A 320 -11.24 5.21 7.08
N LEU A 321 -11.05 5.70 8.29
CA LEU A 321 -10.34 6.96 8.56
C LEU A 321 -9.09 6.67 9.38
N ASN A 322 -7.93 7.09 8.90
CA ASN A 322 -6.67 6.93 9.62
C ASN A 322 -6.50 7.99 10.74
N LEU A 323 -6.05 7.56 11.90
CA LEU A 323 -5.66 8.46 13.01
C LEU A 323 -4.17 8.82 12.85
N ILE A 324 -3.91 10.11 12.59
CA ILE A 324 -2.57 10.59 12.26
C ILE A 324 -2.10 11.59 13.31
N GLY A 325 -0.93 11.30 13.91
CA GLY A 325 -0.25 12.21 14.83
C GLY A 325 -0.81 12.22 16.24
N GLU A 326 -2.10 12.11 16.39
CA GLU A 326 -2.83 12.08 17.67
C GLU A 326 -4.00 11.09 17.62
N VAL A 327 -4.54 10.74 18.77
CA VAL A 327 -5.72 9.87 18.93
C VAL A 327 -6.81 10.70 19.59
N PRO A 328 -8.01 10.83 18.97
CA PRO A 328 -9.16 11.45 19.64
C PRO A 328 -9.61 10.60 20.84
N ASP A 329 -10.44 11.16 21.72
CA ASP A 329 -10.99 10.40 22.84
C ASP A 329 -11.75 9.16 22.34
N PRO A 330 -11.32 7.94 22.70
CA PRO A 330 -12.01 6.72 22.30
C PRO A 330 -13.49 6.69 22.69
N ALA A 331 -13.84 7.29 23.85
CA ALA A 331 -15.21 7.32 24.31
C ALA A 331 -16.10 8.15 23.37
N GLU A 332 -15.61 9.30 22.89
CA GLU A 332 -16.34 10.13 21.92
C GLU A 332 -16.51 9.42 20.58
N VAL A 333 -15.44 8.79 20.06
CA VAL A 333 -15.51 8.05 18.79
C VAL A 333 -16.54 6.92 18.86
N LEU A 334 -16.55 6.17 19.96
CA LEU A 334 -17.41 5.00 20.14
C LEU A 334 -18.86 5.34 20.50
N THR A 335 -19.21 6.64 20.66
CA THR A 335 -20.63 7.05 20.73
C THR A 335 -21.32 6.92 19.37
N VAL A 336 -20.53 7.00 18.27
CA VAL A 336 -21.09 6.86 16.93
C VAL A 336 -21.41 5.40 16.67
N ARG A 337 -22.67 5.13 16.37
CA ARG A 337 -23.13 3.78 16.10
C ARG A 337 -22.40 3.18 14.89
N ASP A 338 -22.03 1.90 15.00
CA ASP A 338 -21.30 1.14 13.98
C ASP A 338 -19.86 1.68 13.71
N ALA A 339 -19.30 2.47 14.66
CA ALA A 339 -17.90 2.85 14.64
C ALA A 339 -17.04 1.77 15.33
N HIS A 340 -15.96 1.38 14.66
CA HIS A 340 -14.97 0.43 15.17
C HIS A 340 -13.60 1.11 15.22
N LEU A 341 -13.00 1.16 16.40
CA LEU A 341 -11.75 1.83 16.68
C LEU A 341 -10.60 0.81 16.81
N HIS A 342 -9.55 0.99 16.03
CA HIS A 342 -8.34 0.18 16.08
C HIS A 342 -7.13 1.04 16.42
N LEU A 343 -6.53 0.82 17.59
CA LEU A 343 -5.34 1.51 18.05
C LEU A 343 -4.12 0.59 17.94
N TYR A 344 -3.03 1.11 17.37
CA TYR A 344 -1.82 0.32 17.12
C TYR A 344 -0.85 0.31 18.31
N GLY A 345 -1.13 1.08 19.37
CA GLY A 345 -0.26 1.15 20.54
C GLY A 345 1.08 1.83 20.30
N LYS A 346 1.15 2.73 19.32
CA LYS A 346 2.33 3.53 18.98
C LYS A 346 2.31 4.86 19.75
N SER A 347 3.51 5.38 20.07
CA SER A 347 3.65 6.74 20.61
C SER A 347 3.23 7.79 19.57
N ALA A 348 2.54 8.83 20.01
CA ALA A 348 2.11 9.96 19.18
C ALA A 348 3.32 10.72 18.61
N ARG A 349 3.27 11.01 17.30
CA ARG A 349 4.25 11.79 16.57
C ARG A 349 3.63 12.31 15.28
N ALA A 350 3.92 13.55 14.88
CA ALA A 350 3.44 14.15 13.66
C ALA A 350 3.62 13.21 12.44
N GLY A 351 2.59 13.07 11.63
CA GLY A 351 2.56 12.21 10.44
C GLY A 351 2.49 10.70 10.70
N ARG A 352 2.52 10.24 11.97
CA ARG A 352 2.50 8.81 12.30
C ARG A 352 1.07 8.28 12.36
N LYS A 353 0.81 7.17 11.65
CA LYS A 353 -0.45 6.42 11.76
C LYS A 353 -0.49 5.71 13.12
N LEU A 354 -1.46 6.08 13.96
CA LEU A 354 -1.62 5.60 15.34
C LEU A 354 -2.75 4.59 15.49
N GLY A 355 -3.68 4.61 14.54
CA GLY A 355 -4.86 3.79 14.52
C GLY A 355 -5.71 4.08 13.29
N HIS A 356 -6.90 3.50 13.26
CA HIS A 356 -7.95 3.86 12.30
C HIS A 356 -9.32 3.65 12.93
N VAL A 357 -10.31 4.30 12.35
CA VAL A 357 -11.73 4.08 12.64
C VAL A 357 -12.37 3.55 11.37
N THR A 358 -13.15 2.48 11.48
CA THR A 358 -14.02 1.99 10.41
C THR A 358 -15.47 2.24 10.78
N LEU A 359 -16.21 2.86 9.89
CA LEU A 359 -17.66 2.97 9.92
C LEU A 359 -18.26 2.05 8.87
N ARG A 360 -19.36 1.37 9.22
CA ARG A 360 -20.11 0.55 8.29
C ARG A 360 -21.58 0.94 8.28
N ALA A 361 -22.20 0.92 7.11
CA ALA A 361 -23.63 1.19 6.94
C ALA A 361 -24.23 0.35 5.80
N ALA A 362 -25.54 0.21 5.79
CA ALA A 362 -26.25 -0.54 4.76
C ALA A 362 -26.35 0.24 3.43
N SER A 363 -26.29 1.59 3.49
CA SER A 363 -26.35 2.45 2.30
C SER A 363 -25.39 3.63 2.40
N PRO A 364 -25.06 4.27 1.26
CA PRO A 364 -24.21 5.49 1.23
C PRO A 364 -24.80 6.64 2.07
N GLU A 365 -26.12 6.81 2.09
CA GLU A 365 -26.78 7.88 2.85
C GLU A 365 -26.64 7.66 4.35
N GLN A 366 -26.78 6.41 4.81
CA GLN A 366 -26.54 6.06 6.20
C GLN A 366 -25.07 6.24 6.58
N LEU A 367 -24.14 5.86 5.69
CA LEU A 367 -22.71 6.06 5.92
C LEU A 367 -22.40 7.54 6.05
N ALA A 368 -22.94 8.39 5.16
CA ALA A 368 -22.77 9.85 5.24
C ALA A 368 -23.33 10.42 6.55
N SER A 369 -24.50 9.95 7.03
CA SER A 369 -25.04 10.33 8.33
C SER A 369 -24.07 9.99 9.46
N ARG A 370 -23.52 8.76 9.49
CA ARG A 370 -22.55 8.31 10.50
C ARG A 370 -21.25 9.11 10.48
N LEU A 371 -20.75 9.42 9.28
CA LEU A 371 -19.57 10.27 9.12
C LEU A 371 -19.79 11.67 9.71
N GLY A 372 -21.01 12.23 9.56
CA GLY A 372 -21.38 13.52 10.14
C GLY A 372 -21.50 13.51 11.66
N GLU A 373 -21.69 12.36 12.29
CA GLU A 373 -21.79 12.18 13.74
C GLU A 373 -20.40 12.05 14.42
N LEU A 374 -19.33 11.88 13.64
CA LEU A 374 -17.96 11.72 14.17
C LEU A 374 -17.52 12.99 14.93
N PRO A 375 -16.65 12.86 15.97
CA PRO A 375 -16.08 13.99 16.69
C PRO A 375 -15.34 14.99 15.80
N GLY A 376 -15.22 16.23 16.27
CA GLY A 376 -14.59 17.35 15.55
C GLY A 376 -13.18 17.07 15.01
N TYR A 377 -12.45 16.12 15.58
CA TYR A 377 -11.18 15.64 15.05
C TYR A 377 -11.27 15.21 13.57
N PHE A 378 -12.35 14.52 13.18
CA PHE A 378 -12.55 14.00 11.82
C PHE A 378 -13.11 15.05 10.85
N HIS A 379 -13.64 16.18 11.34
CA HIS A 379 -14.14 17.28 10.53
C HIS A 379 -13.05 18.28 10.13
N ARG A 380 -11.80 17.98 10.42
CA ARG A 380 -10.67 18.80 9.97
C ARG A 380 -10.50 18.69 8.45
N PRO A 381 -10.02 19.77 7.78
CA PRO A 381 -9.90 19.80 6.31
C PRO A 381 -9.07 18.66 5.70
N GLU A 382 -8.15 18.10 6.47
CA GLU A 382 -7.29 17.00 6.00
C GLU A 382 -8.04 15.68 5.73
N PHE A 383 -9.22 15.48 6.30
CA PHE A 383 -10.03 14.29 6.02
C PHE A 383 -10.89 14.43 4.78
N GLY A 384 -11.18 15.67 4.33
CA GLY A 384 -11.98 15.92 3.14
C GLY A 384 -13.43 15.46 3.26
N LEU A 385 -13.97 15.28 4.48
CA LEU A 385 -15.34 14.80 4.70
C LEU A 385 -16.40 15.70 4.08
N ASP A 386 -16.17 17.01 4.02
CA ASP A 386 -17.11 17.96 3.42
C ASP A 386 -17.39 17.63 1.94
N ALA A 387 -16.37 17.20 1.20
CA ALA A 387 -16.54 16.75 -0.19
C ALA A 387 -17.40 15.48 -0.26
N VAL A 388 -17.17 14.51 0.63
CA VAL A 388 -17.93 13.26 0.70
C VAL A 388 -19.38 13.51 1.11
N LEU A 389 -19.60 14.33 2.15
CA LEU A 389 -20.93 14.69 2.66
C LEU A 389 -21.71 15.56 1.66
N GLY A 390 -21.05 16.48 0.94
CA GLY A 390 -21.64 17.34 -0.06
C GLY A 390 -22.16 16.58 -1.30
N HIS A 391 -21.50 15.53 -1.75
CA HIS A 391 -21.97 14.69 -2.87
C HIS A 391 -23.26 13.93 -2.54
N SER A 392 -23.48 13.55 -1.28
CA SER A 392 -24.74 12.91 -0.85
C SER A 392 -25.93 13.88 -0.86
N ALA A 393 -25.70 15.19 -0.72
CA ALA A 393 -26.77 16.21 -0.74
C ALA A 393 -27.20 16.60 -2.17
N SER A 394 -26.30 16.53 -3.18
CA SER A 394 -26.63 16.84 -4.58
C SER A 394 -27.41 15.75 -5.29
N ALA A 395 -27.37 14.50 -4.81
CA ALA A 395 -28.17 13.39 -5.33
C ALA A 395 -29.67 13.45 -4.93
N ARG A 396 -30.07 14.48 -4.16
CA ARG A 396 -31.47 14.72 -3.73
C ARG A 396 -32.16 15.88 -4.45
N ARG A 397 -31.60 16.36 -5.57
CA ARG A 397 -32.29 17.40 -6.39
C ARG A 397 -32.58 16.90 -7.80
#